data_9d4629381c4834586079d7fb7521ee4e
#
_entry.id   9d4629381c4834586079d7fb7521ee4e
#
_cell.length_a   1.000
_cell.length_b   1.000
_cell.length_c   1.000
_cell.angle_alpha   90.00
_cell.angle_beta   90.00
_cell.angle_gamma   90.00
#
_symmetry.space_group_name_H-M   'P 1'
#
loop_
_entity.id
_entity.type
_entity.pdbx_description
1 polymer ?
#
loop_
_entity_poly.entity_id
_entity_poly.type
_entity_poly.pdbx_seq_one_letter_code
_entity_poly.pdbx_strand_id
1 'polypeptide(L)'
;DRERPILVTSRTRAPYAAVLVAEGLDCDAVRLGSAGAKAMSVVMGETDIYVHDGGMYQWDSAAPAGVALASGFHVSRLDGSPIVYNDRDPWLPDFIVCRPELAEAVLKAMWG
;
A
#
# COMPACT_ATOMS: atom_id res chain seq x y z
N ASP A 1 -12.68 -13.61 -2.37
CA ASP A 1 -11.41 -13.91 -3.05
C ASP A 1 -11.53 -13.68 -4.54
N ARG A 2 -10.53 -13.02 -5.11
CA ARG A 2 -10.48 -12.71 -6.53
C ARG A 2 -9.44 -13.57 -7.21
N GLU A 3 -9.72 -13.94 -8.45
CA GLU A 3 -8.71 -14.61 -9.28
C GLU A 3 -7.47 -13.75 -9.45
N ARG A 4 -7.68 -12.44 -9.66
CA ARG A 4 -6.60 -11.47 -9.83
C ARG A 4 -6.72 -10.40 -8.75
N PRO A 5 -5.65 -10.14 -7.99
CA PRO A 5 -5.68 -9.07 -7.01
C PRO A 5 -5.91 -7.71 -7.68
N ILE A 6 -6.53 -6.79 -6.97
CA ILE A 6 -6.73 -5.43 -7.43
C ILE A 6 -5.74 -4.53 -6.70
N LEU A 7 -4.86 -3.86 -7.46
CA LEU A 7 -3.91 -2.90 -6.96
C LEU A 7 -4.48 -1.49 -7.15
N VAL A 8 -4.52 -0.70 -6.08
CA VAL A 8 -4.92 0.69 -6.18
C VAL A 8 -3.70 1.60 -6.23
N THR A 9 -3.72 2.57 -7.15
CA THR A 9 -2.63 3.53 -7.34
C THR A 9 -3.16 4.95 -7.40
N SER A 10 -2.24 5.92 -7.46
CA SER A 10 -2.56 7.33 -7.62
C SER A 10 -3.21 7.60 -8.98
N ARG A 11 -4.10 8.61 -9.02
CA ARG A 11 -4.75 9.03 -10.27
C ARG A 11 -3.79 9.56 -11.30
N THR A 12 -2.77 10.26 -10.85
CA THR A 12 -1.88 10.99 -11.77
C THR A 12 -0.76 10.12 -12.31
N ARG A 13 -0.23 9.25 -11.45
CA ARG A 13 0.94 8.46 -11.83
C ARG A 13 1.09 7.26 -10.91
N ALA A 14 1.33 6.09 -11.49
CA ALA A 14 1.65 4.90 -10.71
C ALA A 14 3.13 4.93 -10.34
N PRO A 15 3.50 4.73 -9.06
CA PRO A 15 4.91 4.61 -8.70
C PRO A 15 5.52 3.34 -9.29
N TYR A 16 6.83 3.36 -9.48
CA TYR A 16 7.55 2.22 -10.06
C TYR A 16 7.31 0.92 -9.27
N ALA A 17 7.31 1.03 -7.93
CA ALA A 17 7.05 -0.13 -7.07
C ALA A 17 5.67 -0.75 -7.35
N ALA A 18 4.66 0.09 -7.59
CA ALA A 18 3.32 -0.40 -7.94
C ALA A 18 3.31 -1.15 -9.26
N VAL A 19 4.09 -0.69 -10.24
CA VAL A 19 4.22 -1.38 -11.52
C VAL A 19 4.84 -2.77 -11.33
N LEU A 20 5.90 -2.87 -10.52
CA LEU A 20 6.53 -4.15 -10.22
C LEU A 20 5.56 -5.14 -9.58
N VAL A 21 4.75 -4.66 -8.62
CA VAL A 21 3.77 -5.51 -7.96
C VAL A 21 2.67 -5.92 -8.93
N ALA A 22 2.17 -5.00 -9.73
CA ALA A 22 1.12 -5.29 -10.70
C ALA A 22 1.56 -6.38 -11.70
N GLU A 23 2.80 -6.29 -12.17
CA GLU A 23 3.34 -7.28 -13.09
C GLU A 23 3.63 -8.60 -12.39
N GLY A 24 4.21 -8.55 -11.18
CA GLY A 24 4.61 -9.75 -10.45
C GLY A 24 3.42 -10.59 -9.98
N LEU A 25 2.32 -9.96 -9.60
CA LEU A 25 1.13 -10.65 -9.10
C LEU A 25 0.00 -10.69 -10.13
N ASP A 26 0.23 -10.16 -11.32
CA ASP A 26 -0.77 -10.09 -12.39
C ASP A 26 -2.04 -9.40 -11.90
N CYS A 27 -1.89 -8.18 -11.40
CA CYS A 27 -2.98 -7.41 -10.81
C CYS A 27 -3.80 -6.65 -11.83
N ASP A 28 -5.09 -6.47 -11.53
CA ASP A 28 -5.87 -5.42 -12.15
C ASP A 28 -5.57 -4.12 -11.41
N ALA A 29 -5.55 -2.99 -12.10
CA ALA A 29 -5.22 -1.70 -11.50
C ALA A 29 -6.43 -0.79 -11.46
N VAL A 30 -6.60 -0.10 -10.32
CA VAL A 30 -7.64 0.90 -10.10
C VAL A 30 -6.95 2.18 -9.60
N ARG A 31 -7.48 3.33 -9.99
CA ARG A 31 -6.90 4.63 -9.60
C ARG A 31 -7.86 5.41 -8.72
N LEU A 32 -7.34 5.86 -7.58
CA LEU A 32 -8.08 6.70 -6.64
C LEU A 32 -7.23 7.90 -6.22
N GLY A 33 -7.89 8.94 -5.73
CA GLY A 33 -7.23 10.21 -5.47
C GLY A 33 -6.37 10.24 -4.22
N SER A 34 -6.97 10.11 -3.05
CA SER A 34 -6.25 10.34 -1.79
C SER A 34 -5.62 9.08 -1.23
N ALA A 35 -4.56 9.26 -0.41
CA ALA A 35 -3.93 8.17 0.31
C ALA A 35 -4.91 7.47 1.25
N GLY A 36 -5.73 8.25 1.95
CA GLY A 36 -6.74 7.69 2.84
C GLY A 36 -7.76 6.84 2.10
N ALA A 37 -8.26 7.34 0.96
CA ALA A 37 -9.23 6.60 0.16
C ALA A 37 -8.63 5.30 -0.37
N LYS A 38 -7.35 5.34 -0.80
CA LYS A 38 -6.66 4.15 -1.31
C LYS A 38 -6.48 3.10 -0.22
N ALA A 39 -6.00 3.50 0.95
CA ALA A 39 -5.82 2.57 2.07
C ALA A 39 -7.16 2.00 2.54
N MET A 40 -8.18 2.83 2.64
CA MET A 40 -9.49 2.37 3.08
C MET A 40 -10.16 1.44 2.06
N SER A 41 -9.88 1.61 0.77
CA SER A 41 -10.42 0.69 -0.24
C SER A 41 -9.91 -0.73 -0.02
N VAL A 42 -8.66 -0.89 0.47
CA VAL A 42 -8.12 -2.19 0.84
C VAL A 42 -8.86 -2.74 2.06
N VAL A 43 -8.99 -1.92 3.10
CA VAL A 43 -9.67 -2.32 4.34
C VAL A 43 -11.11 -2.76 4.08
N MET A 44 -11.80 -2.06 3.20
CA MET A 44 -13.20 -2.35 2.87
C MET A 44 -13.36 -3.51 1.87
N GLY A 45 -12.28 -4.07 1.38
CA GLY A 45 -12.33 -5.20 0.46
C GLY A 45 -12.62 -4.84 -0.98
N GLU A 46 -12.59 -3.56 -1.32
CA GLU A 46 -12.78 -3.10 -2.70
C GLU A 46 -11.55 -3.31 -3.55
N THR A 47 -10.38 -3.23 -2.92
CA THR A 47 -9.09 -3.53 -3.54
C THR A 47 -8.28 -4.42 -2.61
N ASP A 48 -7.12 -4.88 -3.05
CA ASP A 48 -6.32 -5.85 -2.29
C ASP A 48 -4.95 -5.32 -1.88
N ILE A 49 -4.40 -4.37 -2.64
CA ILE A 49 -3.04 -3.88 -2.44
C ILE A 49 -2.99 -2.38 -2.72
N TYR A 50 -2.35 -1.64 -1.82
CA TYR A 50 -2.01 -0.24 -2.05
C TYR A 50 -0.51 -0.07 -1.79
N VAL A 51 0.21 0.40 -2.81
CA VAL A 51 1.64 0.68 -2.73
C VAL A 51 1.84 2.18 -2.97
N HIS A 52 2.51 2.83 -2.04
CA HIS A 52 2.85 4.24 -2.14
C HIS A 52 4.36 4.41 -2.14
N ASP A 53 4.88 5.07 -3.16
CA ASP A 53 6.31 5.35 -3.31
C ASP A 53 6.45 6.75 -3.90
N GLY A 54 6.97 7.67 -3.14
CA GLY A 54 7.07 9.07 -3.55
C GLY A 54 6.94 10.01 -2.37
N GLY A 55 6.74 9.42 -1.20
CA GLY A 55 6.70 10.15 0.05
C GLY A 55 5.37 10.80 0.37
N MET A 56 5.16 11.04 1.63
CA MET A 56 4.01 11.80 2.15
C MET A 56 4.34 12.21 3.57
N TYR A 57 3.58 13.14 4.11
CA TYR A 57 3.68 13.44 5.53
C TYR A 57 3.04 12.32 6.33
N GLN A 58 3.61 12.05 7.51
CA GLN A 58 3.14 10.95 8.37
C GLN A 58 1.66 11.08 8.75
N TRP A 59 1.18 12.30 8.97
CA TRP A 59 -0.21 12.51 9.34
C TRP A 59 -1.19 12.10 8.24
N ASP A 60 -0.77 12.07 6.97
CA ASP A 60 -1.63 11.63 5.87
C ASP A 60 -1.83 10.12 5.87
N SER A 61 -0.89 9.37 6.47
CA SER A 61 -0.95 7.91 6.52
C SER A 61 -1.34 7.36 7.89
N ALA A 62 -1.16 8.13 8.98
CA ALA A 62 -1.29 7.60 10.33
C ALA A 62 -2.67 7.03 10.62
N ALA A 63 -3.74 7.76 10.30
CA ALA A 63 -5.09 7.29 10.54
C ALA A 63 -5.46 6.07 9.69
N PRO A 64 -5.28 6.10 8.36
CA PRO A 64 -5.61 4.91 7.55
C PRO A 64 -4.71 3.71 7.86
N ALA A 65 -3.42 3.92 8.15
CA ALA A 65 -2.52 2.84 8.53
C ALA A 65 -2.95 2.21 9.86
N GLY A 66 -3.35 3.03 10.83
CA GLY A 66 -3.84 2.53 12.11
C GLY A 66 -5.11 1.69 11.97
N VAL A 67 -6.04 2.14 11.14
CA VAL A 67 -7.27 1.38 10.87
C VAL A 67 -6.94 0.05 10.18
N ALA A 68 -6.04 0.07 9.20
CA ALA A 68 -5.65 -1.14 8.49
C ALA A 68 -4.99 -2.15 9.43
N LEU A 69 -4.07 -1.72 10.28
CA LEU A 69 -3.42 -2.58 11.26
C LEU A 69 -4.45 -3.18 12.24
N ALA A 70 -5.33 -2.34 12.76
CA ALA A 70 -6.36 -2.79 13.70
C ALA A 70 -7.33 -3.78 13.06
N SER A 71 -7.50 -3.71 11.74
CA SER A 71 -8.37 -4.60 10.98
C SER A 71 -7.66 -5.87 10.51
N GLY A 72 -6.40 -6.07 10.88
CA GLY A 72 -5.64 -7.27 10.56
C GLY A 72 -4.94 -7.26 9.21
N PHE A 73 -4.84 -6.10 8.56
CA PHE A 73 -4.13 -5.98 7.28
C PHE A 73 -2.63 -5.80 7.49
N HIS A 74 -1.86 -6.15 6.47
CA HIS A 74 -0.43 -5.90 6.48
C HIS A 74 -0.16 -4.43 6.16
N VAL A 75 0.63 -3.77 7.00
CA VAL A 75 1.08 -2.39 6.80
C VAL A 75 2.57 -2.33 7.10
N SER A 76 3.36 -1.88 6.11
CA SER A 76 4.81 -1.77 6.29
C SER A 76 5.40 -0.77 5.32
N ARG A 77 6.70 -0.51 5.49
CA ARG A 77 7.52 0.14 4.46
C ARG A 77 7.69 -0.80 3.28
N LEU A 78 8.19 -0.29 2.15
CA LEU A 78 8.40 -1.11 0.95
C LEU A 78 9.41 -2.23 1.17
N ASP A 79 10.31 -2.09 2.13
CA ASP A 79 11.28 -3.14 2.46
C ASP A 79 10.74 -4.17 3.46
N GLY A 80 9.48 -4.05 3.85
CA GLY A 80 8.85 -4.95 4.80
C GLY A 80 9.01 -4.53 6.26
N SER A 81 9.81 -3.50 6.55
CA SER A 81 10.02 -3.05 7.91
C SER A 81 8.78 -2.31 8.44
N PRO A 82 8.58 -2.29 9.77
CA PRO A 82 7.46 -1.56 10.36
C PRO A 82 7.56 -0.06 10.08
N ILE A 83 6.41 0.58 9.95
CA ILE A 83 6.34 2.03 9.87
C ILE A 83 6.60 2.59 11.28
N VAL A 84 7.57 3.50 11.37
CA VAL A 84 7.88 4.20 12.61
C VAL A 84 7.58 5.69 12.40
N TYR A 85 6.65 6.22 13.17
CA TYR A 85 6.32 7.64 13.10
C TYR A 85 7.25 8.44 14.02
N ASN A 86 7.77 9.55 13.49
CA ASN A 86 8.74 10.37 14.18
C ASN A 86 8.37 11.85 14.04
N ASP A 87 8.14 12.52 15.16
CA ASP A 87 7.73 13.92 15.17
C ASP A 87 8.80 14.87 14.63
N ARG A 88 10.07 14.47 14.68
CA ARG A 88 11.18 15.29 14.19
C ARG A 88 11.24 15.31 12.66
N ASP A 89 10.86 14.22 12.04
CA ASP A 89 10.84 14.08 10.59
C ASP A 89 9.51 13.47 10.20
N PRO A 90 8.49 14.31 9.96
CA PRO A 90 7.15 13.82 9.68
C PRO A 90 7.00 13.25 8.26
N TRP A 91 8.08 13.09 7.53
CA TRP A 91 8.06 12.58 6.16
C TRP A 91 8.14 11.06 6.16
N LEU A 92 7.20 10.43 5.47
CA LEU A 92 7.20 8.98 5.25
C LEU A 92 7.47 8.72 3.77
N PRO A 93 8.63 8.12 3.42
CA PRO A 93 8.99 7.97 1.99
C PRO A 93 8.11 7.00 1.22
N ASP A 94 7.64 5.95 1.87
CA ASP A 94 6.87 4.90 1.18
C ASP A 94 6.10 4.05 2.18
N PHE A 95 5.09 3.32 1.69
CA PHE A 95 4.43 2.29 2.50
C PHE A 95 3.57 1.38 1.65
N ILE A 96 3.17 0.25 2.25
CA ILE A 96 2.29 -0.76 1.67
C ILE A 96 1.14 -1.01 2.64
N VAL A 97 -0.07 -1.11 2.08
CA VAL A 97 -1.23 -1.68 2.78
C VAL A 97 -1.77 -2.78 1.88
N CYS A 98 -1.86 -4.01 2.39
CA CYS A 98 -2.39 -5.10 1.59
C CYS A 98 -3.02 -6.18 2.45
N ARG A 99 -3.73 -7.10 1.82
CA ARG A 99 -4.24 -8.29 2.50
C ARG A 99 -3.05 -9.10 3.02
N PRO A 100 -3.13 -9.61 4.27
CA PRO A 100 -1.97 -10.29 4.90
C PRO A 100 -1.42 -11.44 4.07
N GLU A 101 -2.28 -12.18 3.42
CA GLU A 101 -1.86 -13.36 2.62
C GLU A 101 -1.09 -12.96 1.35
N LEU A 102 -1.14 -11.69 0.95
CA LEU A 102 -0.42 -11.21 -0.24
C LEU A 102 0.91 -10.54 0.10
N ALA A 103 1.19 -10.29 1.38
CA ALA A 103 2.35 -9.50 1.80
C ALA A 103 3.67 -10.06 1.28
N GLU A 104 3.89 -11.36 1.41
CA GLU A 104 5.12 -12.00 0.97
C GLU A 104 5.29 -11.87 -0.56
N ALA A 105 4.22 -12.12 -1.31
CA ALA A 105 4.25 -12.01 -2.76
C ALA A 105 4.50 -10.57 -3.21
N VAL A 106 3.92 -9.58 -2.51
CA VAL A 106 4.13 -8.18 -2.82
C VAL A 106 5.60 -7.79 -2.64
N LEU A 107 6.19 -8.17 -1.51
CA LEU A 107 7.59 -7.86 -1.24
C LEU A 107 8.50 -8.57 -2.23
N LYS A 108 8.20 -9.82 -2.56
CA LYS A 108 8.99 -10.59 -3.53
C LYS A 108 8.93 -9.96 -4.93
N ALA A 109 7.78 -9.45 -5.34
CA ALA A 109 7.63 -8.80 -6.64
C ALA A 109 8.52 -7.57 -6.76
N MET A 110 8.77 -6.86 -5.66
CA MET A 110 9.62 -5.66 -5.67
C MET A 110 11.10 -5.99 -5.54
N TRP A 111 11.45 -7.00 -4.76
CA TRP A 111 12.85 -7.24 -4.38
C TRP A 111 13.43 -8.55 -4.93
N GLY A 112 12.63 -9.31 -5.63
CA GLY A 112 13.05 -10.60 -6.15
C GLY A 112 12.98 -11.70 -5.13
#